data_50657eda5c0eb7c286f905b640a8572a
#
_entry.id   50657eda5c0eb7c286f905b640a8572a
#
_cell.length_a   1.000
_cell.length_b   1.000
_cell.length_c   1.000
_cell.angle_alpha   90.00
_cell.angle_beta   90.00
_cell.angle_gamma   90.00
#
_symmetry.space_group_name_H-M   'P 1'
#
loop_
_entity.id
_entity.type
_entity.pdbx_description
1 polymer ?
#
loop_
_entity_poly.entity_id
_entity_poly.type
_entity_poly.pdbx_seq_one_letter_code
_entity_poly.pdbx_strand_id
1 'polypeptide(L)'
;MKTITAYFTSQIHLQAFIKQNDIQDSSQLLIQIFTSNNELAAITKLTNFFANHFPLAQLIGSTTDGEIKDGYVSTNKTVISFTLFEKVKLKTYISDTFENYYQAGQELASALVEENSKVIISFIDGLEGNGEEYLKGIHSIASKIIVAGGLAGDNATFKKHIFLQKRK
;
A
#
# COMPACT_ATOMS: atom_id res chain seq x y z
N MET A 1 -8.89 10.83 -13.03
CA MET A 1 -8.45 10.25 -11.73
C MET A 1 -9.14 10.98 -10.60
N LYS A 2 -9.72 10.27 -9.63
CA LYS A 2 -10.37 10.82 -8.44
C LYS A 2 -9.82 10.09 -7.21
N THR A 3 -9.41 10.86 -6.19
CA THR A 3 -8.94 10.29 -4.91
C THR A 3 -9.80 10.84 -3.77
N ILE A 4 -10.22 9.97 -2.87
CA ILE A 4 -10.93 10.29 -1.63
C ILE A 4 -10.27 9.56 -0.47
N THR A 5 -10.18 10.22 0.68
CA THR A 5 -9.53 9.68 1.87
C THR A 5 -10.47 9.66 3.07
N ALA A 6 -10.34 8.64 3.90
CA ALA A 6 -11.09 8.48 5.14
C ALA A 6 -10.18 8.11 6.31
N TYR A 7 -10.54 8.55 7.52
CA TYR A 7 -10.07 7.88 8.72
C TYR A 7 -10.91 6.63 8.97
N PHE A 8 -10.25 5.52 9.23
CA PHE A 8 -10.93 4.31 9.70
C PHE A 8 -11.17 4.42 11.20
N THR A 9 -12.44 4.44 11.60
CA THR A 9 -12.84 4.45 13.01
C THR A 9 -13.59 3.18 13.39
N SER A 10 -14.38 2.64 12.47
CA SER A 10 -15.08 1.36 12.60
C SER A 10 -15.52 0.85 11.22
N GLN A 11 -15.83 -0.44 11.13
CA GLN A 11 -16.35 -1.03 9.90
C GLN A 11 -17.68 -0.40 9.47
N ILE A 12 -18.54 -0.06 10.41
CA ILE A 12 -19.85 0.58 10.13
C ILE A 12 -19.63 1.96 9.49
N HIS A 13 -18.73 2.77 10.05
CA HIS A 13 -18.40 4.08 9.49
C HIS A 13 -17.75 3.98 8.12
N LEU A 14 -16.86 2.99 7.93
CA LEU A 14 -16.25 2.73 6.62
C LEU A 14 -17.29 2.37 5.55
N GLN A 15 -18.24 1.49 5.88
CA GLN A 15 -19.34 1.13 4.97
C GLN A 15 -20.22 2.34 4.63
N ALA A 16 -20.55 3.16 5.62
CA ALA A 16 -21.31 4.40 5.40
C ALA A 16 -20.54 5.37 4.49
N PHE A 17 -19.25 5.56 4.73
CA PHE A 17 -18.37 6.40 3.90
C PHE A 17 -18.30 5.91 2.45
N ILE A 18 -18.10 4.61 2.24
CA ILE A 18 -18.07 3.97 0.92
C ILE A 18 -19.39 4.26 0.17
N LYS A 19 -20.52 4.03 0.84
CA LYS A 19 -21.85 4.28 0.27
C LYS A 19 -22.07 5.75 -0.05
N GLN A 20 -21.74 6.65 0.87
CA GLN A 20 -21.95 8.11 0.72
C GLN A 20 -21.13 8.68 -0.46
N ASN A 21 -19.95 8.13 -0.72
CA ASN A 21 -19.06 8.59 -1.78
C ASN A 21 -19.18 7.79 -3.08
N ASP A 22 -20.14 6.86 -3.16
CA ASP A 22 -20.39 5.99 -4.31
C ASP A 22 -19.11 5.28 -4.79
N ILE A 23 -18.35 4.71 -3.84
CA ILE A 23 -17.12 3.99 -4.15
C ILE A 23 -17.49 2.59 -4.62
N GLN A 24 -17.30 2.33 -5.90
CA GLN A 24 -17.60 1.05 -6.53
C GLN A 24 -16.34 0.21 -6.72
N ASP A 25 -16.50 -1.12 -6.66
CA ASP A 25 -15.42 -2.04 -6.98
C ASP A 25 -15.03 -1.97 -8.45
N SER A 26 -13.74 -1.92 -8.71
CA SER A 26 -13.19 -1.82 -10.06
C SER A 26 -11.73 -2.29 -10.10
N SER A 27 -11.33 -2.91 -11.21
CA SER A 27 -9.92 -3.20 -11.48
C SER A 27 -9.02 -1.96 -11.64
N GLN A 28 -9.63 -0.78 -11.73
CA GLN A 28 -8.95 0.52 -11.78
C GLN A 28 -8.98 1.26 -10.43
N LEU A 29 -9.50 0.63 -9.38
CA LEU A 29 -9.48 1.16 -8.02
C LEU A 29 -8.24 0.68 -7.27
N LEU A 30 -7.45 1.64 -6.80
CA LEU A 30 -6.38 1.41 -5.84
C LEU A 30 -6.85 1.82 -4.44
N ILE A 31 -6.77 0.90 -3.51
CA ILE A 31 -7.01 1.13 -2.09
C ILE A 31 -5.66 1.15 -1.40
N GLN A 32 -5.35 2.24 -0.70
CA GLN A 32 -4.13 2.35 0.09
C GLN A 32 -4.47 2.53 1.56
N ILE A 33 -3.81 1.77 2.43
CA ILE A 33 -4.04 1.79 3.87
C ILE A 33 -2.73 2.12 4.59
N PHE A 34 -2.75 3.19 5.35
CA PHE A 34 -1.65 3.61 6.22
C PHE A 34 -2.14 3.59 7.66
N THR A 35 -1.44 2.87 8.54
CA THR A 35 -1.95 2.62 9.89
C THR A 35 -0.84 2.54 10.94
N SER A 36 -1.07 3.20 12.07
CA SER A 36 -0.25 3.00 13.28
C SER A 36 -0.56 1.68 14.01
N ASN A 37 -1.66 1.02 13.64
CA ASN A 37 -2.02 -0.26 14.27
C ASN A 37 -1.14 -1.38 13.72
N ASN A 38 -0.37 -2.03 14.59
CA ASN A 38 0.51 -3.16 14.29
C ASN A 38 -0.05 -4.52 14.76
N GLU A 39 -1.33 -4.58 15.15
CA GLU A 39 -2.01 -5.82 15.48
C GLU A 39 -2.43 -6.59 14.22
N LEU A 40 -1.80 -7.72 13.98
CA LEU A 40 -2.06 -8.54 12.79
C LEU A 40 -3.54 -8.93 12.64
N ALA A 41 -4.23 -9.22 13.74
CA ALA A 41 -5.65 -9.56 13.72
C ALA A 41 -6.53 -8.41 13.21
N ALA A 42 -6.27 -7.19 13.67
CA ALA A 42 -7.00 -6.00 13.23
C ALA A 42 -6.74 -5.68 11.75
N ILE A 43 -5.47 -5.76 11.32
CA ILE A 43 -5.07 -5.58 9.93
C ILE A 43 -5.72 -6.65 9.04
N THR A 44 -5.65 -7.92 9.44
CA THR A 44 -6.26 -9.03 8.69
C THR A 44 -7.77 -8.84 8.55
N LYS A 45 -8.46 -8.41 9.61
CA LYS A 45 -9.89 -8.11 9.54
C LYS A 45 -10.22 -7.01 8.54
N LEU A 46 -9.40 -5.95 8.50
CA LEU A 46 -9.59 -4.84 7.57
C LEU A 46 -9.29 -5.25 6.12
N THR A 47 -8.19 -5.97 5.88
CA THR A 47 -7.85 -6.45 4.53
C THR A 47 -8.87 -7.47 4.01
N ASN A 48 -9.38 -8.36 4.87
CA ASN A 48 -10.46 -9.30 4.52
C ASN A 48 -11.77 -8.56 4.18
N PHE A 49 -12.08 -7.49 4.91
CA PHE A 49 -13.23 -6.64 4.54
C PHE A 49 -13.10 -6.16 3.09
N PHE A 50 -11.94 -5.63 2.70
CA PHE A 50 -11.73 -5.16 1.34
C PHE A 50 -11.67 -6.29 0.32
N ALA A 51 -11.09 -7.44 0.65
CA ALA A 51 -11.09 -8.60 -0.24
C ALA A 51 -12.50 -9.08 -0.60
N ASN A 52 -13.41 -9.03 0.38
CA ASN A 52 -14.80 -9.45 0.19
C ASN A 52 -15.68 -8.41 -0.52
N HIS A 53 -15.47 -7.12 -0.27
CA HIS A 53 -16.32 -6.05 -0.80
C HIS A 53 -15.77 -5.42 -2.09
N PHE A 54 -14.47 -5.56 -2.34
CA PHE A 54 -13.76 -5.00 -3.47
C PHE A 54 -12.86 -6.04 -4.14
N PRO A 55 -13.43 -7.14 -4.66
CA PRO A 55 -12.66 -8.25 -5.23
C PRO A 55 -11.80 -7.85 -6.44
N LEU A 56 -12.20 -6.84 -7.22
CA LEU A 56 -11.46 -6.38 -8.39
C LEU A 56 -10.37 -5.36 -8.04
N ALA A 57 -10.58 -4.53 -7.02
CA ALA A 57 -9.65 -3.48 -6.63
C ALA A 57 -8.28 -4.03 -6.24
N GLN A 58 -7.23 -3.24 -6.42
CA GLN A 58 -5.92 -3.51 -5.86
C GLN A 58 -5.78 -2.84 -4.50
N LEU A 59 -5.12 -3.53 -3.54
CA LEU A 59 -4.88 -3.02 -2.21
C LEU A 59 -3.42 -3.14 -1.86
N ILE A 60 -2.83 -2.02 -1.40
CA ILE A 60 -1.49 -1.95 -0.84
C ILE A 60 -1.51 -1.11 0.45
N GLY A 61 -0.51 -1.24 1.26
CA GLY A 61 -0.36 -0.39 2.44
C GLY A 61 0.77 -0.83 3.35
N SER A 62 0.97 -0.07 4.40
CA SER A 62 1.97 -0.37 5.42
C SER A 62 1.57 0.19 6.77
N THR A 63 2.19 -0.34 7.81
CA THR A 63 2.23 0.34 9.10
C THR A 63 3.10 1.60 9.02
N THR A 64 2.83 2.58 9.87
CA THR A 64 3.42 3.93 9.81
C THR A 64 3.67 4.50 11.21
N ASP A 65 4.52 5.52 11.29
CA ASP A 65 4.75 6.32 12.51
C ASP A 65 3.80 7.53 12.61
N GLY A 66 3.11 7.83 11.52
CA GLY A 66 2.11 8.90 11.47
C GLY A 66 1.42 8.94 10.13
N GLU A 67 0.16 9.32 10.16
CA GLU A 67 -0.71 9.35 8.99
C GLU A 67 -1.01 10.78 8.56
N ILE A 68 -0.97 11.02 7.24
CA ILE A 68 -1.27 12.33 6.66
C ILE A 68 -2.61 12.26 5.95
N LYS A 69 -3.52 13.17 6.34
CA LYS A 69 -4.80 13.36 5.68
C LYS A 69 -5.14 14.84 5.62
N ASP A 70 -5.56 15.32 4.44
CA ASP A 70 -5.99 16.70 4.21
C ASP A 70 -4.95 17.75 4.66
N GLY A 71 -3.64 17.42 4.53
CA GLY A 71 -2.54 18.29 4.93
C GLY A 71 -2.19 18.27 6.41
N TYR A 72 -2.87 17.47 7.22
CA TYR A 72 -2.60 17.32 8.65
C TYR A 72 -1.93 15.99 8.94
N VAL A 73 -0.92 16.03 9.82
CA VAL A 73 -0.27 14.84 10.37
C VAL A 73 -1.04 14.41 11.62
N SER A 74 -1.28 13.12 11.73
CA SER A 74 -1.90 12.50 12.92
C SER A 74 -1.13 11.25 13.32
N THR A 75 -1.25 10.86 14.57
CA THR A 75 -0.71 9.60 15.11
C THR A 75 -1.84 8.72 15.65
N ASN A 76 -1.59 7.44 15.79
CA ASN A 76 -2.57 6.48 16.30
C ASN A 76 -3.88 6.44 15.49
N LYS A 77 -3.77 6.60 14.19
CA LYS A 77 -4.90 6.55 13.26
C LYS A 77 -4.72 5.44 12.21
N THR A 78 -5.72 5.27 11.41
CA THR A 78 -5.65 4.54 10.14
C THR A 78 -6.28 5.43 9.07
N VAL A 79 -5.53 5.71 8.03
CA VAL A 79 -6.00 6.44 6.85
C VAL A 79 -6.18 5.46 5.71
N ILE A 80 -7.32 5.55 5.05
CA ILE A 80 -7.63 4.77 3.86
C ILE A 80 -7.83 5.73 2.70
N SER A 81 -7.11 5.51 1.62
CA SER A 81 -7.23 6.25 0.37
C SER A 81 -7.86 5.37 -0.70
N PHE A 82 -8.84 5.89 -1.39
CA PHE A 82 -9.49 5.28 -2.55
C PHE A 82 -9.15 6.12 -3.77
N THR A 83 -8.36 5.57 -4.68
CA THR A 83 -7.98 6.25 -5.93
C THR A 83 -8.56 5.49 -7.11
N LEU A 84 -9.54 6.09 -7.78
CA LEU A 84 -10.11 5.57 -9.02
C LEU A 84 -9.39 6.19 -10.21
N PHE A 85 -8.77 5.35 -11.00
CA PHE A 85 -8.16 5.70 -12.28
C PHE A 85 -9.16 5.49 -13.42
N GLU A 86 -8.89 6.08 -14.59
CA GLU A 86 -9.74 5.94 -15.77
C GLU A 86 -9.17 4.97 -16.82
N LYS A 87 -7.84 4.98 -16.97
CA LYS A 87 -7.15 4.22 -18.03
C LYS A 87 -5.83 3.63 -17.55
N VAL A 88 -5.81 3.11 -16.31
CA VAL A 88 -4.59 2.54 -15.71
C VAL A 88 -4.82 1.07 -15.40
N LYS A 89 -3.88 0.22 -15.78
CA LYS A 89 -3.81 -1.17 -15.31
C LYS A 89 -3.04 -1.18 -14.00
N LEU A 90 -3.63 -1.77 -12.97
CA LEU A 90 -3.03 -1.92 -11.65
C LEU A 90 -2.59 -3.37 -11.45
N LYS A 91 -1.39 -3.54 -10.89
CA LYS A 91 -0.88 -4.84 -10.41
C LYS A 91 -0.30 -4.64 -9.02
N THR A 92 -0.40 -5.65 -8.19
CA THR A 92 0.23 -5.68 -6.86
C THR A 92 1.10 -6.91 -6.72
N TYR A 93 2.17 -6.78 -5.98
CA TYR A 93 3.10 -7.83 -5.65
C TYR A 93 3.63 -7.63 -4.23
N ILE A 94 3.90 -8.71 -3.53
CA ILE A 94 4.64 -8.71 -2.28
C ILE A 94 5.83 -9.65 -2.45
N SER A 95 7.02 -9.20 -2.12
CA SER A 95 8.23 -10.03 -2.14
C SER A 95 8.33 -10.83 -0.85
N ASP A 96 8.77 -12.06 -0.97
CA ASP A 96 9.13 -12.92 0.15
C ASP A 96 10.65 -12.86 0.42
N THR A 97 11.41 -12.06 -0.34
CA THR A 97 12.86 -11.90 -0.22
C THR A 97 13.19 -10.76 0.73
N PHE A 98 13.60 -11.08 1.95
CA PHE A 98 13.85 -10.09 3.01
C PHE A 98 15.34 -9.90 3.36
N GLU A 99 16.22 -10.82 2.96
CA GLU A 99 17.63 -10.79 3.34
C GLU A 99 18.51 -9.97 2.39
N ASN A 100 18.08 -9.78 1.13
CA ASN A 100 18.83 -9.07 0.10
C ASN A 100 17.95 -8.05 -0.62
N TYR A 101 18.06 -6.79 -0.23
CA TYR A 101 17.22 -5.72 -0.77
C TYR A 101 17.45 -5.43 -2.25
N TYR A 102 18.66 -5.64 -2.77
CA TYR A 102 18.92 -5.55 -4.21
C TYR A 102 18.12 -6.62 -4.97
N GLN A 103 18.18 -7.86 -4.53
CA GLN A 103 17.40 -8.95 -5.14
C GLN A 103 15.89 -8.74 -4.98
N ALA A 104 15.44 -8.27 -3.82
CA ALA A 104 14.03 -7.93 -3.61
C ALA A 104 13.54 -6.85 -4.59
N GLY A 105 14.36 -5.84 -4.87
CA GLY A 105 14.08 -4.83 -5.89
C GLY A 105 14.01 -5.40 -7.30
N GLN A 106 14.93 -6.31 -7.67
CA GLN A 106 14.89 -7.01 -8.95
C GLN A 106 13.66 -7.89 -9.11
N GLU A 107 13.33 -8.66 -8.09
CA GLU A 107 12.17 -9.54 -8.06
C GLU A 107 10.88 -8.74 -8.25
N LEU A 108 10.71 -7.67 -7.47
CA LEU A 108 9.54 -6.81 -7.56
C LEU A 108 9.41 -6.18 -8.96
N ALA A 109 10.49 -5.64 -9.50
CA ALA A 109 10.47 -5.04 -10.82
C ALA A 109 10.15 -6.08 -11.91
N SER A 110 10.74 -7.27 -11.82
CA SER A 110 10.47 -8.37 -12.76
C SER A 110 9.03 -8.85 -12.71
N ALA A 111 8.40 -8.85 -11.52
CA ALA A 111 7.02 -9.26 -11.34
C ALA A 111 6.00 -8.21 -11.81
N LEU A 112 6.32 -6.91 -11.67
CA LEU A 112 5.36 -5.82 -11.88
C LEU A 112 5.54 -5.07 -13.19
N VAL A 113 6.78 -4.91 -13.68
CA VAL A 113 7.06 -4.02 -14.81
C VAL A 113 6.68 -4.68 -16.13
N GLU A 114 5.86 -4.00 -16.90
CA GLU A 114 5.51 -4.29 -18.28
C GLU A 114 5.93 -3.11 -19.16
N GLU A 115 5.91 -3.26 -20.47
CA GLU A 115 6.33 -2.24 -21.46
C GLU A 115 5.72 -0.86 -21.21
N ASN A 116 4.45 -0.84 -20.79
CA ASN A 116 3.69 0.41 -20.55
C ASN A 116 3.70 0.85 -19.07
N SER A 117 4.46 0.20 -18.20
CA SER A 117 4.56 0.60 -16.80
C SER A 117 5.20 1.97 -16.67
N LYS A 118 4.68 2.81 -15.79
CA LYS A 118 5.12 4.20 -15.58
C LYS A 118 5.61 4.45 -14.17
N VAL A 119 4.93 3.86 -13.18
CA VAL A 119 5.18 4.12 -11.76
C VAL A 119 5.07 2.82 -10.98
N ILE A 120 5.99 2.63 -10.06
CA ILE A 120 5.90 1.66 -8.96
C ILE A 120 5.63 2.44 -7.68
N ILE A 121 4.61 2.05 -6.92
CA ILE A 121 4.41 2.50 -5.54
C ILE A 121 4.85 1.35 -4.65
N SER A 122 5.84 1.59 -3.78
CA SER A 122 6.46 0.53 -2.99
C SER A 122 6.73 0.94 -1.56
N PHE A 123 6.61 -0.02 -0.66
CA PHE A 123 6.96 0.12 0.75
C PHE A 123 7.96 -0.98 1.12
N ILE A 124 8.98 -0.63 1.88
CA ILE A 124 9.96 -1.57 2.41
C ILE A 124 10.09 -1.40 3.93
N ASP A 125 10.73 -2.35 4.57
CA ASP A 125 10.96 -2.32 6.01
C ASP A 125 11.78 -1.09 6.41
N GLY A 126 11.35 -0.39 7.46
CA GLY A 126 12.01 0.82 7.93
C GLY A 126 13.10 0.57 8.98
N LEU A 127 13.18 -0.64 9.55
CA LEU A 127 14.21 -0.99 10.53
C LEU A 127 15.42 -1.62 9.86
N GLU A 128 15.19 -2.59 8.98
CA GLU A 128 16.25 -3.38 8.36
C GLU A 128 16.45 -3.03 6.88
N GLY A 129 15.53 -2.25 6.31
CA GLY A 129 15.46 -1.93 4.89
C GLY A 129 16.62 -1.08 4.38
N ASN A 130 17.37 -1.61 3.42
CA ASN A 130 18.32 -0.81 2.64
C ASN A 130 17.64 -0.27 1.37
N GLY A 131 17.05 0.95 1.49
CA GLY A 131 16.32 1.60 0.40
C GLY A 131 17.19 1.87 -0.83
N GLU A 132 18.48 2.17 -0.65
CA GLU A 132 19.40 2.43 -1.77
C GLU A 132 19.62 1.17 -2.60
N GLU A 133 19.95 0.04 -1.97
CA GLU A 133 20.15 -1.24 -2.66
C GLU A 133 18.83 -1.73 -3.31
N TYR A 134 17.71 -1.54 -2.64
CA TYR A 134 16.41 -1.86 -3.20
C TYR A 134 16.10 -1.07 -4.49
N LEU A 135 16.32 0.24 -4.48
CA LEU A 135 16.13 1.09 -5.66
C LEU A 135 17.11 0.74 -6.79
N LYS A 136 18.37 0.43 -6.47
CA LYS A 136 19.35 -0.07 -7.44
C LYS A 136 18.87 -1.38 -8.09
N GLY A 137 18.30 -2.28 -7.28
CA GLY A 137 17.71 -3.54 -7.78
C GLY A 137 16.58 -3.28 -8.76
N ILE A 138 15.62 -2.41 -8.43
CA ILE A 138 14.53 -2.02 -9.34
C ILE A 138 15.08 -1.42 -10.63
N HIS A 139 15.99 -0.46 -10.53
CA HIS A 139 16.53 0.25 -11.69
C HIS A 139 17.43 -0.63 -12.56
N SER A 140 18.01 -1.73 -12.05
CA SER A 140 18.74 -2.70 -12.85
C SER A 140 17.85 -3.44 -13.84
N ILE A 141 16.57 -3.59 -13.53
CA ILE A 141 15.55 -4.22 -14.40
C ILE A 141 14.79 -3.17 -15.22
N ALA A 142 14.46 -2.05 -14.60
CA ALA A 142 13.60 -1.01 -15.18
C ALA A 142 14.17 0.40 -14.93
N SER A 143 15.24 0.74 -15.63
CA SER A 143 16.03 1.96 -15.40
C SER A 143 15.25 3.29 -15.54
N LYS A 144 14.11 3.29 -16.23
CA LYS A 144 13.29 4.49 -16.48
C LYS A 144 12.01 4.55 -15.65
N ILE A 145 11.76 3.54 -14.81
CA ILE A 145 10.55 3.51 -14.00
C ILE A 145 10.62 4.56 -12.88
N ILE A 146 9.54 5.26 -12.66
CA ILE A 146 9.42 6.15 -11.48
C ILE A 146 9.05 5.27 -10.28
N VAL A 147 9.80 5.41 -9.20
CA VAL A 147 9.50 4.73 -7.94
C VAL A 147 9.07 5.78 -6.91
N ALA A 148 7.90 5.58 -6.34
CA ALA A 148 7.35 6.39 -5.26
C ALA A 148 7.04 5.48 -4.07
N GLY A 149 7.14 6.00 -2.85
CA GLY A 149 6.84 5.24 -1.65
C GLY A 149 7.71 5.64 -0.48
N GLY A 150 7.97 4.71 0.41
CA GLY A 150 8.76 4.99 1.60
C GLY A 150 9.04 3.76 2.45
N LEU A 151 9.66 4.03 3.58
CA LEU A 151 9.91 3.04 4.62
C LEU A 151 8.66 2.89 5.51
N ALA A 152 8.32 1.67 5.86
CA ALA A 152 7.28 1.39 6.83
C ALA A 152 7.73 1.80 8.24
N GLY A 153 6.79 2.23 9.07
CA GLY A 153 6.99 2.50 10.48
C GLY A 153 6.13 1.59 11.35
N ASP A 154 6.26 1.68 12.67
CA ASP A 154 5.48 0.90 13.62
C ASP A 154 5.09 1.69 14.88
N ASN A 155 4.79 2.97 14.68
CA ASN A 155 4.48 3.91 15.76
C ASN A 155 5.63 4.07 16.78
N ALA A 156 6.86 4.09 16.25
CA ALA A 156 8.11 4.20 17.02
C ALA A 156 8.31 3.09 18.08
N THR A 157 7.72 1.93 17.88
CA THR A 157 7.95 0.78 18.78
C THR A 157 9.20 -0.01 18.43
N PHE A 158 9.73 0.14 17.22
CA PHE A 158 10.92 -0.51 16.68
C PHE A 158 10.89 -2.06 16.81
N LYS A 159 9.73 -2.65 16.54
CA LYS A 159 9.52 -4.10 16.72
C LYS A 159 9.14 -4.80 15.44
N LYS A 160 8.20 -4.24 14.68
CA LYS A 160 7.60 -4.95 13.54
C LYS A 160 6.88 -4.01 12.59
N HIS A 161 7.19 -4.17 11.30
CA HIS A 161 6.44 -3.55 10.22
C HIS A 161 5.51 -4.58 9.56
N ILE A 162 4.34 -4.14 9.10
CA ILE A 162 3.38 -5.00 8.42
C ILE A 162 3.02 -4.34 7.09
N PHE A 163 3.16 -5.10 6.02
CA PHE A 163 2.71 -4.72 4.69
C PHE A 163 1.33 -5.30 4.43
N LEU A 164 0.48 -4.49 3.82
CA LEU A 164 -0.89 -4.85 3.55
C LEU A 164 -1.06 -5.10 2.06
N GLN A 165 -1.56 -6.29 1.76
CA GLN A 165 -1.99 -6.65 0.41
C GLN A 165 -3.26 -7.50 0.53
N LYS A 166 -4.11 -7.41 -0.47
CA LYS A 166 -5.26 -8.30 -0.58
C LYS A 166 -4.75 -9.72 -0.93
N ARG A 167 -5.06 -10.70 -0.09
CA ARG A 167 -4.82 -12.11 -0.44
C ARG A 167 -5.74 -12.50 -1.61
N LYS A 168 -5.18 -13.19 -2.58
CA LYS A 168 -5.92 -13.81 -3.68
C LYS A 168 -6.67 -15.01 -3.20
#